data_66ca02f69ff5213d2ccccb90408dbc22
#
_entry.id   66ca02f69ff5213d2ccccb90408dbc22
#
_cell.length_a   1.000
_cell.length_b   1.000
_cell.length_c   1.000
_cell.angle_alpha   90.00
_cell.angle_beta   90.00
_cell.angle_gamma   90.00
#
_symmetry.space_group_name_H-M   'P 1'
#
loop_
_entity.id
_entity.type
_entity.pdbx_description
1 polymer ?
#
loop_
_entity_poly.entity_id
_entity_poly.type
_entity_poly.pdbx_seq_one_letter_code
_entity_poly.pdbx_strand_id
1 'polypeptide(L)'
;SGFGDSLQAMAAHGVADPLGPAGSADLTAHVDFGAIAAAARAAGALVQGPLPQGAFLGRLGFFARTAMLARLDPRGATRHLAAAQRLTAPEHMGRLFKALCLCHPSLPALPGFEEP
;
A
#
# COMPACT_ATOMS: atom_id res chain seq x y z
N SER A 1 -3.21 -15.99 11.52
CA SER A 1 -3.72 -16.64 10.32
C SER A 1 -2.60 -17.01 9.39
N GLY A 2 -2.77 -18.13 8.71
CA GLY A 2 -1.79 -18.56 7.74
C GLY A 2 -2.01 -17.91 6.38
N PHE A 3 -1.06 -18.15 5.50
CA PHE A 3 -1.12 -17.65 4.12
C PHE A 3 -2.41 -18.13 3.41
N GLY A 4 -2.82 -19.36 3.64
CA GLY A 4 -4.02 -19.92 3.00
C GLY A 4 -5.30 -19.18 3.38
N ASP A 5 -5.38 -18.68 4.61
CA ASP A 5 -6.58 -17.99 5.08
C ASP A 5 -6.72 -16.60 4.46
N SER A 6 -5.60 -16.01 4.02
CA SER A 6 -5.62 -14.66 3.46
C SER A 6 -5.70 -14.65 1.94
N LEU A 7 -5.60 -15.81 1.29
CA LEU A 7 -5.68 -15.90 -0.15
C LEU A 7 -7.14 -15.96 -0.59
N GLN A 8 -7.54 -15.04 -1.45
CA GLN A 8 -8.90 -14.95 -1.95
C GLN A 8 -8.91 -14.68 -3.44
N ALA A 9 -9.92 -15.21 -4.12
CA ALA A 9 -10.18 -14.87 -5.51
C ALA A 9 -11.39 -13.95 -5.56
N MET A 10 -11.21 -12.80 -6.21
CA MET A 10 -12.22 -11.76 -6.26
C MET A 10 -12.63 -11.52 -7.70
N ALA A 11 -13.91 -11.75 -8.01
CA ALA A 11 -14.50 -11.17 -9.20
C ALA A 11 -14.95 -9.75 -8.89
N ALA A 12 -15.45 -9.03 -9.89
CA ALA A 12 -15.79 -7.61 -9.71
C ALA A 12 -16.66 -7.33 -8.49
N HIS A 13 -17.52 -8.25 -8.11
CA HIS A 13 -18.50 -8.05 -7.05
C HIS A 13 -18.64 -9.26 -6.13
N GLY A 14 -17.63 -10.10 -6.02
CA GLY A 14 -17.75 -11.24 -5.16
C GLY A 14 -16.49 -12.08 -5.05
N VAL A 15 -16.53 -13.01 -4.12
CA VAL A 15 -15.46 -13.97 -3.92
C VAL A 15 -15.71 -15.19 -4.81
N ALA A 16 -14.67 -15.62 -5.53
CA ALA A 16 -14.73 -16.80 -6.38
C ALA A 16 -13.69 -17.81 -5.89
N ASP A 17 -13.78 -19.03 -6.45
CA ASP A 17 -12.79 -20.07 -6.17
C ASP A 17 -11.41 -19.60 -6.64
N PRO A 18 -10.39 -19.61 -5.76
CA PRO A 18 -9.03 -19.23 -6.15
C PRO A 18 -8.47 -20.04 -7.32
N LEU A 19 -8.96 -21.23 -7.53
CA LEU A 19 -8.53 -22.12 -8.61
C LEU A 19 -9.47 -22.08 -9.81
N GLY A 20 -10.39 -21.11 -9.84
CA GLY A 20 -11.34 -20.97 -10.94
C GLY A 20 -10.69 -20.52 -12.25
N PRO A 21 -11.49 -20.37 -13.31
CA PRO A 21 -10.94 -20.03 -14.62
C PRO A 21 -10.13 -18.77 -14.62
N ALA A 22 -8.98 -18.81 -15.27
CA ALA A 22 -8.11 -17.64 -15.39
C ALA A 22 -8.85 -16.53 -16.13
N GLY A 23 -8.71 -15.30 -15.64
CA GLY A 23 -9.33 -14.12 -16.23
C GLY A 23 -10.75 -13.83 -15.76
N SER A 24 -11.39 -14.73 -15.02
CA SER A 24 -12.73 -14.50 -14.48
C SER A 24 -12.71 -13.80 -13.13
N ALA A 25 -11.55 -13.79 -12.43
CA ALA A 25 -11.39 -13.18 -11.12
C ALA A 25 -9.93 -12.83 -10.89
N ASP A 26 -9.70 -11.82 -10.06
CA ASP A 26 -8.36 -11.48 -9.59
C ASP A 26 -8.09 -12.23 -8.30
N LEU A 27 -6.87 -12.73 -8.18
CA LEU A 27 -6.41 -13.34 -6.95
C LEU A 27 -5.87 -12.25 -6.02
N THR A 28 -6.32 -12.27 -4.76
CA THR A 28 -5.83 -11.35 -3.74
C THR A 28 -5.41 -12.13 -2.51
N ALA A 29 -4.50 -11.57 -1.75
CA ALA A 29 -4.07 -12.12 -0.48
C ALA A 29 -3.80 -10.98 0.49
N HIS A 30 -4.24 -11.14 1.74
CA HIS A 30 -3.86 -10.23 2.80
C HIS A 30 -2.41 -10.54 3.20
N VAL A 31 -1.58 -9.51 3.17
CA VAL A 31 -0.17 -9.67 3.51
C VAL A 31 -0.01 -9.71 5.02
N ASP A 32 0.69 -10.73 5.51
CA ASP A 32 1.05 -10.80 6.92
C ASP A 32 2.36 -10.07 7.12
N PHE A 33 2.27 -8.76 7.39
CA PHE A 33 3.44 -7.92 7.59
C PHE A 33 4.25 -8.34 8.81
N GLY A 34 3.60 -8.87 9.83
CA GLY A 34 4.29 -9.36 11.02
C GLY A 34 5.21 -10.53 10.70
N ALA A 35 4.73 -11.49 9.92
CA ALA A 35 5.52 -12.64 9.52
C ALA A 35 6.69 -12.23 8.61
N ILE A 36 6.44 -11.33 7.66
CA ILE A 36 7.48 -10.83 6.77
C ILE A 36 8.56 -10.08 7.58
N ALA A 37 8.14 -9.21 8.49
CA ALA A 37 9.07 -8.47 9.32
C ALA A 37 9.93 -9.39 10.18
N ALA A 38 9.33 -10.42 10.78
CA ALA A 38 10.05 -11.38 11.62
C ALA A 38 11.08 -12.16 10.78
N ALA A 39 10.69 -12.62 9.61
CA ALA A 39 11.60 -13.33 8.72
C ALA A 39 12.76 -12.44 8.25
N ALA A 40 12.47 -11.19 7.92
CA ALA A 40 13.49 -10.24 7.50
C ALA A 40 14.48 -9.93 8.62
N ARG A 41 14.00 -9.71 9.84
CA ARG A 41 14.88 -9.49 10.99
C ARG A 41 15.76 -10.69 11.27
N ALA A 42 15.20 -11.90 11.15
CA ALA A 42 15.96 -13.13 11.35
C ALA A 42 17.08 -13.27 10.30
N ALA A 43 16.87 -12.73 9.11
CA ALA A 43 17.87 -12.73 8.05
C ALA A 43 18.87 -11.55 8.16
N GLY A 44 18.73 -10.69 9.16
CA GLY A 44 19.64 -9.57 9.39
C GLY A 44 19.23 -8.26 8.73
N ALA A 45 18.04 -8.18 8.16
CA ALA A 45 17.56 -6.94 7.55
C ALA A 45 17.04 -5.97 8.60
N LEU A 46 17.11 -4.68 8.28
CA LEU A 46 16.41 -3.64 9.02
C LEU A 46 14.99 -3.54 8.49
N VAL A 47 14.03 -3.47 9.38
CA VAL A 47 12.61 -3.38 9.03
C VAL A 47 12.07 -2.04 9.51
N GLN A 48 11.41 -1.30 8.62
CA GLN A 48 10.76 -0.03 8.92
C GLN A 48 9.29 -0.10 8.52
N GLY A 49 8.41 0.40 9.35
CA GLY A 49 6.98 0.26 9.18
C GLY A 49 6.45 -1.00 9.85
N PRO A 50 5.26 -1.45 9.49
CA PRO A 50 4.45 -0.93 8.39
C PRO A 50 3.83 0.43 8.70
N LEU A 51 3.62 1.21 7.65
CA LEU A 51 2.93 2.49 7.73
C LEU A 51 1.63 2.40 6.93
N PRO A 52 0.56 3.06 7.39
CA PRO A 52 -0.62 3.22 6.53
C PRO A 52 -0.23 3.89 5.22
N GLN A 53 -0.85 3.47 4.12
CA GLN A 53 -0.52 4.00 2.80
C GLN A 53 -0.64 5.51 2.73
N GLY A 54 -1.69 6.09 3.35
CA GLY A 54 -1.86 7.54 3.36
C GLY A 54 -0.71 8.26 4.01
N ALA A 55 -0.22 7.76 5.15
CA ALA A 55 0.92 8.34 5.85
C ALA A 55 2.21 8.20 5.03
N PHE A 56 2.42 7.04 4.43
CA PHE A 56 3.59 6.79 3.59
C PHE A 56 3.64 7.74 2.39
N LEU A 57 2.53 7.84 1.65
CA LEU A 57 2.46 8.72 0.50
C LEU A 57 2.59 10.19 0.90
N GLY A 58 2.00 10.58 2.03
CA GLY A 58 2.14 11.94 2.54
C GLY A 58 3.60 12.30 2.81
N ARG A 59 4.37 11.38 3.38
CA ARG A 59 5.80 11.60 3.64
C ARG A 59 6.63 11.72 2.38
N LEU A 60 6.15 11.14 1.26
CA LEU A 60 6.82 11.26 -0.04
C LEU A 60 6.46 12.54 -0.80
N GLY A 61 5.63 13.41 -0.22
CA GLY A 61 5.22 14.65 -0.88
C GLY A 61 4.02 14.49 -1.80
N PHE A 62 3.24 13.44 -1.61
CA PHE A 62 2.11 13.11 -2.48
C PHE A 62 1.08 14.23 -2.55
N PHE A 63 0.78 14.87 -1.43
CA PHE A 63 -0.25 15.91 -1.39
C PHE A 63 0.19 17.18 -2.12
N ALA A 64 1.47 17.54 -2.01
CA ALA A 64 2.02 18.66 -2.77
C ALA A 64 1.99 18.36 -4.27
N ARG A 65 2.31 17.14 -4.65
CA ARG A 65 2.26 16.70 -6.05
C ARG A 65 0.84 16.77 -6.61
N THR A 66 -0.14 16.31 -5.83
CA THR A 66 -1.55 16.34 -6.21
C THR A 66 -2.02 17.77 -6.42
N ALA A 67 -1.66 18.67 -5.49
CA ALA A 67 -2.02 20.08 -5.62
C ALA A 67 -1.43 20.71 -6.88
N MET A 68 -0.18 20.37 -7.19
CA MET A 68 0.46 20.85 -8.41
C MET A 68 -0.25 20.35 -9.66
N LEU A 69 -0.61 19.07 -9.71
CA LEU A 69 -1.33 18.49 -10.84
C LEU A 69 -2.69 19.18 -11.03
N ALA A 70 -3.41 19.45 -9.94
CA ALA A 70 -4.70 20.12 -10.00
C ALA A 70 -4.56 21.54 -10.55
N ARG A 71 -3.48 22.24 -10.21
CA ARG A 71 -3.23 23.60 -10.73
C ARG A 71 -2.84 23.58 -12.21
N LEU A 72 -2.06 22.57 -12.63
CA LEU A 72 -1.61 22.45 -14.02
C LEU A 72 -2.69 21.92 -14.95
N ASP A 73 -3.67 21.22 -14.41
CA ASP A 73 -4.77 20.64 -15.17
C ASP A 73 -6.10 21.00 -14.49
N PRO A 74 -6.57 22.26 -14.62
CA PRO A 74 -7.80 22.68 -13.96
C PRO A 74 -9.03 21.89 -14.36
N ARG A 75 -9.07 21.38 -15.60
CA ARG A 75 -10.21 20.57 -16.06
C ARG A 75 -10.25 19.21 -15.37
N GLY A 76 -9.08 18.67 -15.06
CA GLY A 76 -8.97 17.40 -14.39
C GLY A 76 -8.82 17.51 -12.87
N ALA A 77 -8.86 18.71 -12.29
CA ALA A 77 -8.57 18.93 -10.89
C ALA A 77 -9.42 18.06 -9.96
N THR A 78 -10.73 18.01 -10.19
CA THR A 78 -11.63 17.20 -9.37
C THR A 78 -11.25 15.71 -9.43
N ARG A 79 -10.90 15.21 -10.61
CA ARG A 79 -10.48 13.83 -10.79
C ARG A 79 -9.17 13.54 -10.06
N HIS A 80 -8.18 14.45 -10.14
CA HIS A 80 -6.92 14.29 -9.43
C HIS A 80 -7.12 14.27 -7.91
N LEU A 81 -7.94 15.19 -7.42
CA LEU A 81 -8.22 15.27 -5.99
C LEU A 81 -8.99 14.05 -5.49
N ALA A 82 -9.96 13.57 -6.26
CA ALA A 82 -10.74 12.39 -5.90
C ALA A 82 -9.86 11.13 -5.88
N ALA A 83 -8.96 10.99 -6.86
CA ALA A 83 -8.04 9.87 -6.90
C ALA A 83 -7.09 9.89 -5.71
N ALA A 84 -6.56 11.06 -5.37
CA ALA A 84 -5.68 11.22 -4.23
C ALA A 84 -6.39 10.86 -2.92
N GLN A 85 -7.63 11.30 -2.76
CA GLN A 85 -8.42 10.99 -1.57
C GLN A 85 -8.67 9.49 -1.45
N ARG A 86 -8.96 8.82 -2.55
CA ARG A 86 -9.18 7.37 -2.54
C ARG A 86 -7.92 6.62 -2.10
N LEU A 87 -6.74 7.07 -2.52
CA LEU A 87 -5.47 6.43 -2.19
C LEU A 87 -5.04 6.69 -0.74
N THR A 88 -5.42 7.82 -0.16
CA THR A 88 -4.82 8.28 1.10
C THR A 88 -5.79 8.41 2.26
N ALA A 89 -7.08 8.55 2.01
CA ALA A 89 -8.04 8.77 3.10
C ALA A 89 -8.19 7.52 3.97
N PRO A 90 -8.26 7.66 5.31
CA PRO A 90 -8.37 6.51 6.22
C PRO A 90 -9.59 5.63 5.95
N GLU A 91 -10.70 6.21 5.51
CA GLU A 91 -11.93 5.47 5.19
C GLU A 91 -11.86 4.76 3.84
N HIS A 92 -10.77 4.97 3.09
CA HIS A 92 -10.52 4.33 1.81
C HIS A 92 -9.23 3.50 1.90
N MET A 93 -8.33 3.66 0.94
CA MET A 93 -7.11 2.87 0.85
C MET A 93 -5.98 3.35 1.76
N GLY A 94 -6.09 4.57 2.30
CA GLY A 94 -5.02 5.17 3.06
C GLY A 94 -4.67 4.45 4.35
N ARG A 95 -5.62 3.74 4.93
CA ARG A 95 -5.43 2.99 6.18
C ARG A 95 -5.44 1.49 5.95
N LEU A 96 -6.27 1.02 5.02
CA LEU A 96 -6.41 -0.40 4.73
C LEU A 96 -5.13 -0.97 4.13
N PHE A 97 -4.49 -0.23 3.24
CA PHE A 97 -3.24 -0.64 2.63
C PHE A 97 -2.06 -0.08 3.42
N LYS A 98 -0.98 -0.84 3.46
CA LYS A 98 0.21 -0.50 4.24
C LYS A 98 1.47 -0.64 3.41
N ALA A 99 2.51 0.09 3.81
CA ALA A 99 3.83 0.01 3.20
C ALA A 99 4.83 -0.48 4.23
N LEU A 100 5.72 -1.36 3.82
CA LEU A 100 6.77 -1.92 4.66
C LEU A 100 8.11 -1.79 3.92
N CYS A 101 9.15 -1.41 4.64
CA CYS A 101 10.49 -1.33 4.10
C CYS A 101 11.39 -2.39 4.72
N LEU A 102 12.08 -3.14 3.86
CA LEU A 102 13.12 -4.10 4.24
C LEU A 102 14.41 -3.64 3.59
N CYS A 103 15.44 -3.39 4.36
CA CYS A 103 16.68 -2.88 3.79
C CYS A 103 17.89 -3.35 4.59
N HIS A 104 19.08 -3.14 4.01
CA HIS A 104 20.32 -3.43 4.67
C HIS A 104 20.50 -2.47 5.85
N PRO A 105 20.97 -2.95 7.02
CA PRO A 105 21.11 -2.09 8.21
C PRO A 105 22.04 -0.90 8.04
N SER A 106 22.96 -0.96 7.09
CA SER A 106 23.92 0.14 6.85
C SER A 106 23.33 1.30 6.07
N LEU A 107 22.14 1.14 5.49
CA LEU A 107 21.52 2.22 4.72
C LEU A 107 20.91 3.27 5.64
N PRO A 108 20.93 4.55 5.23
CA PRO A 108 20.22 5.58 5.97
C PRO A 108 18.69 5.38 5.81
N ALA A 109 17.92 6.12 6.59
CA ALA A 109 16.48 6.08 6.49
C ALA A 109 16.03 6.37 5.08
N LEU A 110 15.13 5.54 4.56
CA LEU A 110 14.64 5.66 3.19
C LEU A 110 13.45 6.61 3.12
N PRO A 111 13.24 7.25 1.94
CA PRO A 111 12.09 8.15 1.78
C PRO A 111 10.78 7.47 2.18
N GLY A 112 9.93 8.21 2.88
CA GLY A 112 8.66 7.70 3.38
C GLY A 112 8.74 7.00 4.72
N PHE A 113 9.92 6.55 5.15
CA PHE A 113 10.16 5.87 6.42
C PHE A 113 11.05 6.66 7.36
N GLU A 114 11.42 7.86 6.98
CA GLU A 114 12.22 8.74 7.83
C GLU A 114 11.43 9.18 9.05
N GLU A 115 12.14 9.42 10.15
CA GLU A 115 11.53 10.02 11.34
C GLU A 115 11.03 11.41 11.00
N PRO A 116 9.83 11.81 11.50
CA PRO A 116 9.31 13.14 11.23
C PRO A 116 10.16 14.24 11.90
#